data_6bd371e800aad0d90666697a183b451d
#
_entry.id   6bd371e800aad0d90666697a183b451d
#
_cell.length_a   1.000
_cell.length_b   1.000
_cell.length_c   1.000
_cell.angle_alpha   90.00
_cell.angle_beta   90.00
_cell.angle_gamma   90.00
#
_symmetry.space_group_name_H-M   'P 1'
#
loop_
_entity.id
_entity.type
_entity.pdbx_description
1 polymer ?
#
loop_
_entity_poly.entity_id
_entity_poly.type
_entity_poly.pdbx_seq_one_letter_code
_entity_poly.pdbx_strand_id
1 'polypeptide(L)'
;MNQFSTRIWLAALLMVCGWIGTSWVRSGYTFEVQPLSRGLESFPMEIDGYTGKDIPVDDAVSKILNADSSLNRSYRSSSGNSIILHASAWVRPETVASVAPHSPKVCYTNAGWKIIQERTVQCTTEAGSWPMCVLLLDREGDRCLVGYWYQIGHASFNTVAEARSVHRDLWGKKNWPATIKFMLQTPGRDIDSVLPSMEQFAKSIYQWSTEL
;
A
#
# COMPACT_ATOMS: atom_id res chain seq x y z
N MET A 1 -21.50 35.41 41.80
CA MET A 1 -21.60 34.28 40.85
C MET A 1 -21.07 33.02 41.54
N ASN A 2 -21.93 32.02 41.76
CA ASN A 2 -21.57 30.84 42.55
C ASN A 2 -20.50 30.01 41.81
N GLN A 3 -19.46 29.56 42.52
CA GLN A 3 -18.40 28.70 41.95
C GLN A 3 -18.95 27.46 41.22
N PHE A 4 -20.08 26.97 41.63
CA PHE A 4 -20.78 25.85 41.00
C PHE A 4 -21.29 26.21 39.57
N SER A 5 -21.87 27.40 39.41
CA SER A 5 -22.33 27.91 38.11
C SER A 5 -21.16 28.08 37.12
N THR A 6 -20.02 28.62 37.59
CA THR A 6 -18.84 28.82 36.74
C THR A 6 -18.27 27.47 36.24
N ARG A 7 -18.25 26.42 37.06
CA ARG A 7 -17.78 25.08 36.69
C ARG A 7 -18.66 24.43 35.61
N ILE A 8 -20.01 24.62 35.71
CA ILE A 8 -20.96 24.12 34.71
C ILE A 8 -20.72 24.80 33.36
N TRP A 9 -20.56 26.12 33.35
CA TRP A 9 -20.30 26.86 32.11
C TRP A 9 -18.96 26.50 31.47
N LEU A 10 -17.93 26.29 32.27
CA LEU A 10 -16.63 25.80 31.75
C LEU A 10 -16.74 24.40 31.15
N ALA A 11 -17.44 23.48 31.79
CA ALA A 11 -17.66 22.14 31.24
C ALA A 11 -18.47 22.19 29.94
N ALA A 12 -19.53 23.00 29.88
CA ALA A 12 -20.31 23.19 28.66
C ALA A 12 -19.48 23.79 27.53
N LEU A 13 -18.64 24.78 27.81
CA LEU A 13 -17.72 25.37 26.84
C LEU A 13 -16.73 24.35 26.27
N LEU A 14 -16.12 23.53 27.16
CA LEU A 14 -15.19 22.48 26.73
C LEU A 14 -15.87 21.41 25.84
N MET A 15 -17.13 21.04 26.17
CA MET A 15 -17.90 20.11 25.34
C MET A 15 -18.19 20.70 23.95
N VAL A 16 -18.62 21.99 23.90
CA VAL A 16 -18.87 22.68 22.62
C VAL A 16 -17.59 22.81 21.79
N CYS A 17 -16.49 23.22 22.42
CA CYS A 17 -15.18 23.28 21.72
C CYS A 17 -14.75 21.91 21.23
N GLY A 18 -14.92 20.86 22.02
CA GLY A 18 -14.62 19.48 21.62
C GLY A 18 -15.50 19.03 20.45
N TRP A 19 -16.79 19.35 20.47
CA TRP A 19 -17.69 19.01 19.37
C TRP A 19 -17.34 19.78 18.09
N ILE A 20 -17.04 21.07 18.16
CA ILE A 20 -16.61 21.89 17.03
C ILE A 20 -15.29 21.33 16.46
N GLY A 21 -14.32 21.05 17.34
CA GLY A 21 -13.03 20.50 16.93
C GLY A 21 -13.15 19.14 16.23
N THR A 22 -13.95 18.23 16.78
CA THR A 22 -14.19 16.92 16.16
C THR A 22 -14.95 17.04 14.83
N SER A 23 -15.93 17.95 14.76
CA SER A 23 -16.69 18.21 13.53
C SER A 23 -15.78 18.78 12.44
N TRP A 24 -14.89 19.69 12.81
CA TRP A 24 -13.91 20.26 11.89
C TRP A 24 -12.92 19.21 11.37
N VAL A 25 -12.40 18.36 12.24
CA VAL A 25 -11.51 17.24 11.82
C VAL A 25 -12.27 16.29 10.90
N ARG A 26 -13.49 15.92 11.23
CA ARG A 26 -14.32 15.02 10.39
C ARG A 26 -14.60 15.61 9.00
N SER A 27 -14.84 16.92 8.90
CA SER A 27 -15.11 17.56 7.62
C SER A 27 -13.96 17.43 6.62
N GLY A 28 -12.72 17.36 7.11
CA GLY A 28 -11.54 17.14 6.27
C GLY A 28 -11.43 15.73 5.68
N TYR A 29 -12.20 14.77 6.22
CA TYR A 29 -12.31 13.40 5.71
C TYR A 29 -13.61 13.14 4.92
N THR A 30 -14.33 14.18 4.56
CA THR A 30 -15.48 14.08 3.65
C THR A 30 -14.98 14.29 2.23
N PHE A 31 -14.70 13.20 1.52
CA PHE A 31 -14.11 13.21 0.19
C PHE A 31 -14.71 12.10 -0.68
N GLU A 32 -14.58 12.26 -1.99
CA GLU A 32 -14.84 11.23 -2.99
C GLU A 32 -13.50 10.64 -3.44
N VAL A 33 -13.47 9.33 -3.71
CA VAL A 33 -12.28 8.69 -4.24
C VAL A 33 -12.39 8.64 -5.75
N GLN A 34 -11.35 9.12 -6.43
CA GLN A 34 -11.24 9.02 -7.87
C GLN A 34 -10.97 7.56 -8.25
N PRO A 35 -11.76 6.98 -9.17
CA PRO A 35 -11.47 5.64 -9.67
C PRO A 35 -10.15 5.64 -10.45
N LEU A 36 -9.58 4.45 -10.60
CA LEU A 36 -8.43 4.27 -11.47
C LEU A 36 -8.81 4.59 -12.92
N SER A 37 -7.92 5.22 -13.68
CA SER A 37 -8.14 5.53 -15.12
C SER A 37 -8.27 4.26 -15.98
N ARG A 38 -7.62 3.17 -15.51
CA ARG A 38 -7.70 1.82 -16.08
C ARG A 38 -7.60 0.78 -14.96
N GLY A 39 -8.15 -0.42 -15.17
CA GLY A 39 -8.11 -1.47 -14.18
C GLY A 39 -6.71 -2.10 -14.01
N LEU A 40 -6.44 -2.70 -12.85
CA LEU A 40 -5.17 -3.37 -12.56
C LEU A 40 -4.89 -4.52 -13.53
N GLU A 41 -5.93 -5.17 -14.07
CA GLU A 41 -5.84 -6.25 -15.04
C GLU A 41 -5.18 -5.82 -16.37
N SER A 42 -5.17 -4.50 -16.65
CA SER A 42 -4.53 -3.94 -17.85
C SER A 42 -3.00 -3.92 -17.76
N PHE A 43 -2.40 -4.29 -16.62
CA PHE A 43 -0.95 -4.42 -16.50
C PHE A 43 -0.43 -5.44 -17.52
N PRO A 44 0.67 -5.17 -18.23
CA PRO A 44 1.13 -5.99 -19.34
C PRO A 44 1.41 -7.45 -18.97
N MET A 45 1.03 -8.37 -19.86
CA MET A 45 1.38 -9.80 -19.74
C MET A 45 2.85 -10.07 -20.07
N GLU A 46 3.46 -9.20 -20.86
CA GLU A 46 4.90 -9.29 -21.20
C GLU A 46 5.60 -8.02 -20.73
N ILE A 47 6.66 -8.17 -19.98
CA ILE A 47 7.40 -7.05 -19.39
C ILE A 47 8.84 -7.49 -19.08
N ASP A 48 9.83 -6.72 -19.53
CA ASP A 48 11.27 -6.92 -19.23
C ASP A 48 11.75 -8.38 -19.50
N GLY A 49 11.23 -9.04 -20.53
CA GLY A 49 11.58 -10.43 -20.85
C GLY A 49 10.90 -11.48 -19.97
N TYR A 50 9.92 -11.06 -19.16
CA TYR A 50 9.05 -11.97 -18.41
C TYR A 50 7.70 -12.12 -19.11
N THR A 51 7.16 -13.34 -19.09
CA THR A 51 5.79 -13.64 -19.54
C THR A 51 4.91 -13.91 -18.32
N GLY A 52 3.76 -13.22 -18.25
CA GLY A 52 2.80 -13.26 -17.19
C GLY A 52 1.75 -14.35 -17.36
N LYS A 53 1.27 -14.86 -16.23
CA LYS A 53 0.10 -15.75 -16.14
C LYS A 53 -0.69 -15.38 -14.91
N ASP A 54 -1.99 -15.10 -15.08
CA ASP A 54 -2.87 -14.79 -13.95
C ASP A 54 -3.03 -16.01 -13.02
N ILE A 55 -2.99 -15.73 -11.72
CA ILE A 55 -3.18 -16.71 -10.66
C ILE A 55 -4.44 -16.28 -9.90
N PRO A 56 -5.42 -17.19 -9.69
CA PRO A 56 -6.58 -16.89 -8.86
C PRO A 56 -6.16 -16.43 -7.46
N VAL A 57 -6.80 -15.41 -6.95
CA VAL A 57 -6.66 -15.02 -5.54
C VAL A 57 -7.61 -15.91 -4.72
N ASP A 58 -7.09 -16.47 -3.64
CA ASP A 58 -7.90 -17.23 -2.70
C ASP A 58 -9.02 -16.35 -2.11
N ASP A 59 -10.23 -16.90 -2.02
CA ASP A 59 -11.41 -16.19 -1.52
C ASP A 59 -11.25 -15.70 -0.08
N ALA A 60 -10.54 -16.45 0.77
CA ALA A 60 -10.26 -16.03 2.13
C ALA A 60 -9.29 -14.85 2.16
N VAL A 61 -8.28 -14.87 1.30
CA VAL A 61 -7.32 -13.74 1.14
C VAL A 61 -8.05 -12.52 0.59
N SER A 62 -8.89 -12.68 -0.42
CA SER A 62 -9.69 -11.60 -1.01
C SER A 62 -10.59 -10.91 0.03
N LYS A 63 -11.29 -11.71 0.85
CA LYS A 63 -12.14 -11.19 1.95
C LYS A 63 -11.33 -10.44 3.01
N ILE A 64 -10.15 -10.95 3.38
CA ILE A 64 -9.27 -10.28 4.35
C ILE A 64 -8.76 -8.96 3.79
N LEU A 65 -8.32 -8.94 2.53
CA LEU A 65 -7.78 -7.72 1.88
C LEU A 65 -8.85 -6.63 1.76
N ASN A 66 -10.12 -7.01 1.59
CA ASN A 66 -11.23 -6.07 1.37
C ASN A 66 -10.89 -4.98 0.33
N ALA A 67 -10.11 -5.38 -0.70
CA ALA A 67 -9.75 -4.51 -1.80
C ALA A 67 -10.89 -4.46 -2.82
N ASP A 68 -11.02 -3.32 -3.50
CA ASP A 68 -12.06 -3.13 -4.53
C ASP A 68 -11.66 -3.80 -5.84
N SER A 69 -10.35 -3.87 -6.12
CA SER A 69 -9.80 -4.65 -7.22
C SER A 69 -8.44 -5.24 -6.83
N SER A 70 -8.10 -6.39 -7.42
CA SER A 70 -6.83 -7.07 -7.18
C SER A 70 -6.33 -7.73 -8.46
N LEU A 71 -5.02 -7.67 -8.67
CA LEU A 71 -4.30 -8.45 -9.67
C LEU A 71 -3.34 -9.39 -8.95
N ASN A 72 -3.33 -10.65 -9.33
CA ASN A 72 -2.34 -11.62 -8.88
C ASN A 72 -1.78 -12.35 -10.11
N ARG A 73 -0.51 -12.14 -10.44
CA ARG A 73 0.08 -12.62 -11.69
C ARG A 73 1.49 -13.14 -11.45
N SER A 74 1.75 -14.35 -11.91
CA SER A 74 3.08 -14.94 -11.93
C SER A 74 3.78 -14.57 -13.23
N TYR A 75 4.97 -14.04 -13.12
CA TYR A 75 5.84 -13.73 -14.24
C TYR A 75 7.04 -14.67 -14.26
N ARG A 76 7.38 -15.19 -15.43
CA ARG A 76 8.51 -16.09 -15.61
C ARG A 76 9.38 -15.63 -16.76
N SER A 77 10.69 -15.51 -16.53
CA SER A 77 11.66 -15.22 -17.57
C SER A 77 12.10 -16.50 -18.28
N SER A 78 12.69 -16.36 -19.48
CA SER A 78 13.32 -17.47 -20.22
C SER A 78 14.49 -18.12 -19.46
N SER A 79 15.15 -17.37 -18.54
CA SER A 79 16.22 -17.88 -17.67
C SER A 79 15.69 -18.66 -16.44
N GLY A 80 14.37 -18.78 -16.29
CA GLY A 80 13.74 -19.53 -15.20
C GLY A 80 13.46 -18.71 -13.93
N ASN A 81 13.84 -17.43 -13.88
CA ASN A 81 13.48 -16.55 -12.78
C ASN A 81 11.96 -16.36 -12.73
N SER A 82 11.40 -16.28 -11.52
CA SER A 82 9.97 -16.06 -11.32
C SER A 82 9.72 -14.95 -10.35
N ILE A 83 8.75 -14.07 -10.67
CA ILE A 83 8.27 -13.01 -9.79
C ILE A 83 6.74 -13.10 -9.77
N ILE A 84 6.16 -13.08 -8.60
CA ILE A 84 4.71 -12.94 -8.43
C ILE A 84 4.42 -11.49 -8.11
N LEU A 85 3.63 -10.84 -8.96
CA LEU A 85 3.06 -9.53 -8.70
C LEU A 85 1.69 -9.71 -8.07
N HIS A 86 1.51 -9.10 -6.90
CA HIS A 86 0.21 -8.87 -6.31
C HIS A 86 -0.03 -7.37 -6.21
N ALA A 87 -1.07 -6.86 -6.85
CA ALA A 87 -1.52 -5.48 -6.73
C ALA A 87 -2.94 -5.46 -6.15
N SER A 88 -3.21 -4.53 -5.25
CA SER A 88 -4.55 -4.32 -4.68
C SER A 88 -4.87 -2.84 -4.67
N ALA A 89 -6.09 -2.48 -5.06
CA ALA A 89 -6.55 -1.09 -5.06
C ALA A 89 -7.80 -0.93 -4.19
N TRP A 90 -7.85 0.19 -3.47
CA TRP A 90 -8.95 0.63 -2.64
C TRP A 90 -9.46 1.97 -3.19
N VAL A 91 -10.73 2.00 -3.56
CA VAL A 91 -11.39 3.16 -4.19
C VAL A 91 -12.61 3.65 -3.40
N ARG A 92 -12.86 3.10 -2.20
CA ARG A 92 -13.93 3.54 -1.30
C ARG A 92 -13.37 4.45 -0.20
N PRO A 93 -14.06 5.54 0.19
CA PRO A 93 -13.56 6.47 1.20
C PRO A 93 -13.18 5.80 2.52
N GLU A 94 -13.96 4.83 3.00
CA GLU A 94 -13.71 4.10 4.24
C GLU A 94 -12.45 3.23 4.20
N THR A 95 -12.08 2.74 3.02
CA THR A 95 -10.88 1.92 2.82
C THR A 95 -9.64 2.76 2.53
N VAL A 96 -9.77 3.83 1.75
CA VAL A 96 -8.68 4.76 1.44
C VAL A 96 -8.25 5.55 2.68
N ALA A 97 -9.19 5.88 3.57
CA ALA A 97 -8.86 6.52 4.85
C ALA A 97 -8.05 5.62 5.80
N SER A 98 -8.01 4.31 5.54
CA SER A 98 -7.16 3.38 6.29
C SER A 98 -5.69 3.58 5.92
N VAL A 99 -4.87 3.83 6.92
CA VAL A 99 -3.43 4.06 6.74
C VAL A 99 -2.71 2.74 6.49
N ALA A 100 -2.08 2.58 5.32
CA ALA A 100 -1.30 1.41 4.93
C ALA A 100 -2.04 0.06 5.18
N PRO A 101 -3.17 -0.18 4.49
CA PRO A 101 -3.99 -1.35 4.73
C PRO A 101 -3.21 -2.63 4.45
N HIS A 102 -3.37 -3.64 5.34
CA HIS A 102 -2.82 -4.97 5.15
C HIS A 102 -1.31 -5.02 4.86
N SER A 103 -0.52 -4.46 5.80
CA SER A 103 0.95 -4.51 5.70
C SER A 103 1.45 -5.95 5.49
N PRO A 104 2.29 -6.22 4.47
CA PRO A 104 2.86 -7.54 4.25
C PRO A 104 3.57 -8.10 5.48
N LYS A 105 4.23 -7.26 6.29
CA LYS A 105 4.86 -7.69 7.55
C LYS A 105 3.89 -8.42 8.46
N VAL A 106 2.68 -7.87 8.65
CA VAL A 106 1.65 -8.47 9.50
C VAL A 106 1.07 -9.73 8.84
N CYS A 107 0.76 -9.65 7.54
CA CYS A 107 0.16 -10.78 6.83
C CYS A 107 1.08 -12.01 6.81
N TYR A 108 2.36 -11.83 6.49
CA TYR A 108 3.31 -12.93 6.43
C TYR A 108 3.63 -13.49 7.83
N THR A 109 3.80 -12.66 8.86
CA THR A 109 4.03 -13.17 10.22
C THR A 109 2.83 -13.95 10.76
N ASN A 110 1.61 -13.50 10.48
CA ASN A 110 0.39 -14.24 10.85
C ASN A 110 0.26 -15.58 10.08
N ALA A 111 0.85 -15.67 8.88
CA ALA A 111 0.94 -16.90 8.09
C ALA A 111 2.14 -17.80 8.46
N GLY A 112 2.83 -17.52 9.57
CA GLY A 112 3.93 -18.34 10.11
C GLY A 112 5.30 -18.05 9.51
N TRP A 113 5.43 -17.01 8.69
CA TRP A 113 6.73 -16.59 8.18
C TRP A 113 7.50 -15.76 9.21
N LYS A 114 8.80 -15.95 9.27
CA LYS A 114 9.72 -15.14 10.08
C LYS A 114 10.41 -14.11 9.17
N ILE A 115 10.43 -12.85 9.59
CA ILE A 115 11.21 -11.82 8.92
C ILE A 115 12.66 -11.98 9.38
N ILE A 116 13.54 -12.39 8.45
CA ILE A 116 14.97 -12.58 8.73
C ILE A 116 15.74 -11.29 8.55
N GLN A 117 15.38 -10.52 7.52
CA GLN A 117 15.98 -9.24 7.19
C GLN A 117 14.93 -8.30 6.60
N GLU A 118 15.10 -7.02 6.89
CA GLU A 118 14.30 -5.95 6.33
C GLU A 118 15.22 -4.84 5.83
N ARG A 119 14.93 -4.33 4.64
CA ARG A 119 15.65 -3.20 4.04
C ARG A 119 14.66 -2.31 3.30
N THR A 120 14.76 -0.99 3.47
CA THR A 120 14.12 -0.04 2.57
C THR A 120 15.13 0.40 1.52
N VAL A 121 14.76 0.30 0.25
CA VAL A 121 15.56 0.76 -0.89
C VAL A 121 14.82 1.90 -1.58
N GLN A 122 15.57 2.90 -2.05
CA GLN A 122 15.02 4.00 -2.83
C GLN A 122 15.16 3.66 -4.31
N CYS A 123 14.05 3.31 -4.94
CA CYS A 123 14.01 3.06 -6.38
C CYS A 123 13.79 4.37 -7.13
N THR A 124 14.37 4.49 -8.33
CA THR A 124 14.29 5.71 -9.15
C THR A 124 14.10 5.37 -10.62
N THR A 125 13.24 6.14 -11.29
CA THR A 125 13.03 6.16 -12.74
C THR A 125 12.94 7.60 -13.23
N GLU A 126 12.79 7.82 -14.52
CA GLU A 126 12.48 9.14 -15.07
C GLU A 126 11.11 9.67 -14.59
N ALA A 127 10.18 8.77 -14.30
CA ALA A 127 8.84 9.12 -13.80
C ALA A 127 8.84 9.54 -12.31
N GLY A 128 9.92 9.29 -11.57
CA GLY A 128 10.03 9.64 -10.17
C GLY A 128 10.79 8.63 -9.32
N SER A 129 10.74 8.81 -8.00
CA SER A 129 11.36 7.91 -7.05
C SER A 129 10.36 7.48 -5.97
N TRP A 130 10.53 6.24 -5.46
CA TRP A 130 9.67 5.68 -4.42
C TRP A 130 10.45 4.77 -3.47
N PRO A 131 10.04 4.70 -2.20
CA PRO A 131 10.62 3.75 -1.26
C PRO A 131 9.98 2.37 -1.44
N MET A 132 10.79 1.33 -1.61
CA MET A 132 10.35 -0.06 -1.58
C MET A 132 10.90 -0.75 -0.33
N CYS A 133 10.02 -1.31 0.49
CA CYS A 133 10.44 -2.19 1.60
C CYS A 133 10.65 -3.60 1.08
N VAL A 134 11.83 -4.15 1.32
CA VAL A 134 12.21 -5.52 0.94
C VAL A 134 12.38 -6.35 2.20
N LEU A 135 11.66 -7.46 2.27
CA LEU A 135 11.70 -8.44 3.36
C LEU A 135 12.34 -9.73 2.84
N LEU A 136 13.29 -10.27 3.59
CA LEU A 136 13.70 -11.66 3.47
C LEU A 136 12.91 -12.47 4.49
N LEU A 137 12.14 -13.43 4.03
CA LEU A 137 11.25 -14.26 4.81
C LEU A 137 11.73 -15.71 4.85
N ASP A 138 11.55 -16.37 5.97
CA ASP A 138 11.84 -17.80 6.17
C ASP A 138 10.65 -18.49 6.83
N ARG A 139 10.28 -19.63 6.30
CA ARG A 139 9.32 -20.55 6.91
C ARG A 139 9.82 -21.98 6.73
N GLU A 140 10.29 -22.58 7.83
CA GLU A 140 10.75 -23.97 7.87
C GLU A 140 11.88 -24.29 6.88
N GLY A 141 12.73 -23.28 6.57
CA GLY A 141 13.82 -23.38 5.60
C GLY A 141 13.49 -22.91 4.18
N ASP A 142 12.19 -22.75 3.87
CA ASP A 142 11.77 -22.09 2.64
C ASP A 142 11.96 -20.60 2.76
N ARG A 143 12.67 -20.00 1.79
CA ARG A 143 12.98 -18.58 1.77
C ARG A 143 12.42 -17.88 0.55
N CYS A 144 11.88 -16.71 0.77
CA CYS A 144 11.46 -15.82 -0.30
C CYS A 144 11.72 -14.36 0.05
N LEU A 145 11.82 -13.53 -0.98
CA LEU A 145 11.86 -12.08 -0.84
C LEU A 145 10.50 -11.50 -1.20
N VAL A 146 10.12 -10.47 -0.44
CA VAL A 146 8.92 -9.69 -0.69
C VAL A 146 9.28 -8.23 -0.74
N GLY A 147 9.17 -7.60 -1.92
CA GLY A 147 9.27 -6.16 -2.09
C GLY A 147 7.88 -5.53 -2.12
N TYR A 148 7.64 -4.42 -1.41
CA TYR A 148 6.34 -3.78 -1.46
C TYR A 148 6.40 -2.27 -1.22
N TRP A 149 5.42 -1.57 -1.76
CA TRP A 149 5.13 -0.16 -1.50
C TRP A 149 3.65 0.13 -1.68
N TYR A 150 3.25 1.30 -1.23
CA TYR A 150 1.91 1.85 -1.46
C TYR A 150 2.02 3.10 -2.30
N GLN A 151 0.92 3.43 -2.99
CA GLN A 151 0.80 4.63 -3.80
C GLN A 151 -0.58 5.26 -3.62
N ILE A 152 -0.62 6.58 -3.46
CA ILE A 152 -1.83 7.40 -3.48
C ILE A 152 -1.55 8.56 -4.44
N GLY A 153 -2.13 8.52 -5.64
CA GLY A 153 -1.76 9.42 -6.73
C GLY A 153 -0.27 9.34 -7.02
N HIS A 154 0.43 10.46 -6.96
CA HIS A 154 1.87 10.52 -7.20
C HIS A 154 2.73 10.26 -5.95
N ALA A 155 2.10 10.18 -4.77
CA ALA A 155 2.83 9.93 -3.54
C ALA A 155 2.99 8.43 -3.29
N SER A 156 4.23 7.99 -3.02
CA SER A 156 4.56 6.60 -2.71
C SER A 156 5.17 6.50 -1.31
N PHE A 157 4.86 5.42 -0.60
CA PHE A 157 5.30 5.19 0.76
C PHE A 157 5.37 3.70 1.10
N ASN A 158 6.08 3.35 2.17
CA ASN A 158 6.11 1.98 2.69
C ASN A 158 5.90 1.88 4.20
N THR A 159 5.77 3.03 4.87
CA THR A 159 5.57 3.11 6.33
C THR A 159 4.26 3.80 6.69
N VAL A 160 3.73 3.49 7.89
CA VAL A 160 2.56 4.16 8.46
C VAL A 160 2.79 5.66 8.68
N ALA A 161 4.02 6.05 9.02
CA ALA A 161 4.37 7.46 9.25
C ALA A 161 4.28 8.29 7.96
N GLU A 162 4.83 7.75 6.87
CA GLU A 162 4.74 8.36 5.54
C GLU A 162 3.30 8.42 5.04
N ALA A 163 2.54 7.33 5.19
CA ALA A 163 1.12 7.30 4.86
C ALA A 163 0.31 8.39 5.57
N ARG A 164 0.56 8.61 6.88
CA ARG A 164 -0.07 9.69 7.64
C ARG A 164 0.30 11.07 7.11
N SER A 165 1.53 11.25 6.60
CA SER A 165 1.93 12.51 5.97
C SER A 165 1.14 12.74 4.68
N VAL A 166 1.04 11.73 3.81
CA VAL A 166 0.24 11.81 2.57
C VAL A 166 -1.22 12.13 2.87
N HIS A 167 -1.83 11.45 3.84
CA HIS A 167 -3.21 11.71 4.24
C HIS A 167 -3.40 13.14 4.78
N ARG A 168 -2.42 13.68 5.52
CA ARG A 168 -2.46 15.06 6.00
C ARG A 168 -2.42 16.05 4.85
N ASP A 169 -1.63 15.78 3.80
CA ASP A 169 -1.52 16.62 2.62
C ASP A 169 -2.80 16.56 1.74
N LEU A 170 -3.56 15.49 1.87
CA LEU A 170 -4.87 15.31 1.24
C LEU A 170 -6.03 15.84 2.08
N TRP A 171 -5.82 16.09 3.37
CA TRP A 171 -6.86 16.53 4.28
C TRP A 171 -7.53 17.82 3.80
N GLY A 172 -8.86 17.84 3.80
CA GLY A 172 -9.66 18.95 3.29
C GLY A 172 -9.83 19.00 1.76
N LYS A 173 -9.14 18.13 1.00
CA LYS A 173 -9.39 18.01 -0.43
C LYS A 173 -10.65 17.17 -0.67
N LYS A 174 -11.48 17.60 -1.63
CA LYS A 174 -12.75 16.92 -1.96
C LYS A 174 -12.53 15.60 -2.72
N ASN A 175 -11.46 15.51 -3.49
CA ASN A 175 -11.15 14.35 -4.31
C ASN A 175 -9.82 13.76 -3.85
N TRP A 176 -9.83 12.49 -3.48
CA TRP A 176 -8.64 11.72 -3.15
C TRP A 176 -8.35 10.69 -4.23
N PRO A 177 -7.10 10.46 -4.59
CA PRO A 177 -6.73 9.34 -5.44
C PRO A 177 -7.00 8.01 -4.74
N ALA A 178 -7.17 6.94 -5.53
CA ALA A 178 -7.19 5.58 -5.03
C ALA A 178 -5.88 5.24 -4.28
N THR A 179 -5.98 4.36 -3.30
CA THR A 179 -4.80 3.75 -2.68
C THR A 179 -4.49 2.45 -3.39
N ILE A 180 -3.24 2.27 -3.82
CA ILE A 180 -2.77 1.04 -4.45
C ILE A 180 -1.62 0.49 -3.62
N LYS A 181 -1.62 -0.83 -3.40
CA LYS A 181 -0.47 -1.57 -2.87
C LYS A 181 0.09 -2.44 -3.96
N PHE A 182 1.38 -2.35 -4.20
CA PHE A 182 2.14 -3.27 -5.03
C PHE A 182 3.00 -4.16 -4.15
N MET A 183 3.03 -5.44 -4.47
CA MET A 183 3.85 -6.43 -3.77
C MET A 183 4.43 -7.40 -4.79
N LEU A 184 5.72 -7.58 -4.73
CA LEU A 184 6.51 -8.53 -5.52
C LEU A 184 6.99 -9.64 -4.61
N GLN A 185 6.81 -10.88 -5.02
CA GLN A 185 7.36 -12.04 -4.31
C GLN A 185 8.22 -12.87 -5.27
N THR A 186 9.40 -13.28 -4.81
CA THR A 186 10.30 -14.14 -5.58
C THR A 186 11.05 -15.08 -4.65
N PRO A 187 11.34 -16.31 -5.06
CA PRO A 187 12.25 -17.19 -4.33
C PRO A 187 13.64 -16.55 -4.21
N GLY A 188 14.30 -16.73 -3.06
CA GLY A 188 15.66 -16.23 -2.88
C GLY A 188 16.15 -16.42 -1.46
N ARG A 189 17.47 -16.45 -1.26
CA ARG A 189 18.10 -16.73 0.03
C ARG A 189 18.72 -15.51 0.69
N ASP A 190 19.00 -14.47 -0.08
CA ASP A 190 19.54 -13.20 0.38
C ASP A 190 19.01 -12.05 -0.49
N ILE A 191 18.99 -10.84 0.09
CA ILE A 191 18.44 -9.66 -0.59
C ILE A 191 19.33 -9.25 -1.77
N ASP A 192 20.65 -9.27 -1.62
CA ASP A 192 21.56 -8.64 -2.57
C ASP A 192 21.58 -9.38 -3.92
N SER A 193 21.40 -10.71 -3.92
CA SER A 193 21.34 -11.49 -5.16
C SER A 193 20.06 -11.30 -5.98
N VAL A 194 18.96 -10.94 -5.33
CA VAL A 194 17.63 -10.86 -5.96
C VAL A 194 17.20 -9.42 -6.21
N LEU A 195 17.67 -8.49 -5.40
CA LEU A 195 17.28 -7.09 -5.44
C LEU A 195 17.38 -6.44 -6.83
N PRO A 196 18.45 -6.64 -7.63
CA PRO A 196 18.55 -6.00 -8.95
C PRO A 196 17.40 -6.36 -9.89
N SER A 197 17.02 -7.64 -9.94
CA SER A 197 15.91 -8.10 -10.80
C SER A 197 14.55 -7.62 -10.27
N MET A 198 14.37 -7.60 -8.96
CA MET A 198 13.15 -7.09 -8.33
C MET A 198 13.00 -5.58 -8.55
N GLU A 199 14.07 -4.80 -8.42
CA GLU A 199 14.07 -3.36 -8.71
C GLU A 199 13.75 -3.06 -10.17
N GLN A 200 14.36 -3.80 -11.10
CA GLN A 200 14.07 -3.63 -12.53
C GLN A 200 12.59 -3.85 -12.81
N PHE A 201 12.02 -4.94 -12.28
CA PHE A 201 10.60 -5.23 -12.45
C PHE A 201 9.71 -4.18 -11.75
N ALA A 202 10.09 -3.72 -10.56
CA ALA A 202 9.39 -2.66 -9.83
C ALA A 202 9.38 -1.33 -10.58
N LYS A 203 10.46 -0.99 -11.31
CA LYS A 203 10.52 0.22 -12.16
C LYS A 203 9.44 0.21 -13.23
N SER A 204 9.25 -0.90 -13.91
CA SER A 204 8.25 -1.03 -14.95
C SER A 204 6.82 -0.94 -14.40
N ILE A 205 6.57 -1.50 -13.19
CA ILE A 205 5.30 -1.32 -12.48
C ILE A 205 5.09 0.16 -12.14
N TYR A 206 6.10 0.82 -11.59
CA TYR A 206 5.99 2.22 -11.18
C TYR A 206 5.69 3.13 -12.36
N GLN A 207 6.40 2.97 -13.49
CA GLN A 207 6.14 3.70 -14.73
C GLN A 207 4.70 3.51 -15.21
N TRP A 208 4.24 2.26 -15.26
CA TRP A 208 2.86 1.95 -15.65
C TRP A 208 1.84 2.56 -14.67
N SER A 209 2.13 2.55 -13.37
CA SER A 209 1.22 3.05 -12.33
C SER A 209 1.05 4.57 -12.32
N THR A 210 1.98 5.32 -12.90
CA THR A 210 1.84 6.78 -13.02
C THR A 210 0.75 7.21 -14.00
N GLU A 211 0.23 6.28 -14.80
CA GLU A 211 -0.87 6.49 -15.74
C GLU A 211 -2.23 6.02 -15.19
N LEU A 212 -2.27 5.51 -13.94
CA LEU A 212 -3.50 5.10 -13.27
C LEU A 212 -4.23 6.29 -12.66
#